data_ad1e14b88432154c53d8a178af887b7f
#
_entry.id   ad1e14b88432154c53d8a178af887b7f
#
_cell.length_a   1.000
_cell.length_b   1.000
_cell.length_c   1.000
_cell.angle_alpha   90.00
_cell.angle_beta   90.00
_cell.angle_gamma   90.00
#
_symmetry.space_group_name_H-M   'P 1'
#
loop_
_entity.id
_entity.type
_entity.pdbx_description
1 polymer ?
#
loop_
_entity_poly.entity_id
_entity_poly.type
_entity_poly.pdbx_seq_one_letter_code
_entity_poly.pdbx_strand_id
1 'polypeptide(L)'
;MKNTFFIFALLMSTTMFGQSCYTVKSVENKTENPDLSSKRFTFGIKQITEELISDKVNLCEDGLPISVKILSIEAPTLGINIGPFMIKKKNTIVKVVVIKDGVEYQGEGSAKLSVKASFAELRDENIPFEKSTFSSAVKKALELSISKM
;
A
#
# COMPACT_ATOMS: atom_id res chain seq x y z
N MET A 1 -58.25 -5.21 25.11
CA MET A 1 -57.45 -4.67 24.03
C MET A 1 -56.28 -3.78 24.50
N LYS A 2 -55.48 -4.22 25.47
CA LYS A 2 -54.32 -3.41 25.99
C LYS A 2 -52.95 -4.10 25.86
N ASN A 3 -52.88 -5.34 25.39
CA ASN A 3 -51.63 -6.09 25.33
C ASN A 3 -50.99 -6.20 23.93
N THR A 4 -51.63 -5.73 22.89
CA THR A 4 -51.15 -5.88 21.49
C THR A 4 -50.18 -4.76 21.11
N PHE A 5 -50.15 -3.66 21.85
CA PHE A 5 -49.27 -2.51 21.54
C PHE A 5 -47.82 -2.69 22.06
N PHE A 6 -47.62 -3.55 23.06
CA PHE A 6 -46.29 -3.77 23.67
C PHE A 6 -45.39 -4.70 22.86
N ILE A 7 -45.95 -5.57 22.04
CA ILE A 7 -45.19 -6.54 21.21
C ILE A 7 -44.61 -5.86 19.96
N PHE A 8 -45.26 -4.80 19.46
CA PHE A 8 -44.79 -4.08 18.26
C PHE A 8 -43.58 -3.17 18.55
N ALA A 9 -43.41 -2.70 19.78
CA ALA A 9 -42.28 -1.86 20.19
C ALA A 9 -41.00 -2.66 20.39
N LEU A 10 -41.07 -3.97 20.65
CA LEU A 10 -39.90 -4.81 20.88
C LEU A 10 -39.26 -5.31 19.56
N LEU A 11 -39.98 -5.27 18.44
CA LEU A 11 -39.50 -5.74 17.14
C LEU A 11 -38.73 -4.67 16.34
N MET A 12 -38.75 -3.41 16.77
CA MET A 12 -38.04 -2.31 16.08
C MET A 12 -36.63 -2.04 16.61
N SER A 13 -36.16 -2.80 17.61
CA SER A 13 -34.89 -2.51 18.27
C SER A 13 -33.69 -3.36 17.83
N THR A 14 -33.80 -4.16 16.77
CA THR A 14 -32.71 -5.13 16.42
C THR A 14 -32.06 -4.91 15.04
N THR A 15 -32.20 -3.74 14.44
CA THR A 15 -31.41 -3.44 13.21
C THR A 15 -30.43 -2.29 13.42
N MET A 16 -29.73 -2.24 14.53
CA MET A 16 -28.40 -1.63 14.52
C MET A 16 -27.46 -2.63 13.84
N PHE A 17 -27.45 -2.64 12.51
CA PHE A 17 -26.30 -3.15 11.78
C PHE A 17 -25.12 -2.28 12.19
N GLY A 18 -24.37 -2.72 13.18
CA GLY A 18 -23.10 -2.14 13.55
C GLY A 18 -22.23 -2.14 12.28
N GLN A 19 -22.07 -0.97 11.65
CA GLN A 19 -21.14 -0.85 10.54
C GLN A 19 -19.78 -1.26 11.06
N SER A 20 -19.27 -2.40 10.57
CA SER A 20 -17.94 -2.86 10.91
C SER A 20 -16.94 -1.76 10.58
N CYS A 21 -16.18 -1.33 11.58
CA CYS A 21 -15.09 -0.41 11.34
C CYS A 21 -13.76 -1.17 11.37
N TYR A 22 -12.77 -0.63 10.71
CA TYR A 22 -11.48 -1.27 10.47
C TYR A 22 -10.32 -0.40 10.96
N THR A 23 -9.17 -1.04 11.19
CA THR A 23 -7.93 -0.34 11.51
C THR A 23 -6.76 -0.99 10.78
N VAL A 24 -5.83 -0.20 10.25
CA VAL A 24 -4.58 -0.74 9.70
C VAL A 24 -3.64 -1.06 10.86
N LYS A 25 -3.61 -2.33 11.27
CA LYS A 25 -2.92 -2.79 12.47
C LYS A 25 -1.44 -3.04 12.25
N SER A 26 -1.07 -3.63 11.11
CA SER A 26 0.31 -4.00 10.84
C SER A 26 0.72 -3.74 9.40
N VAL A 27 1.99 -3.37 9.24
CA VAL A 27 2.69 -3.34 7.97
C VAL A 27 3.93 -4.21 8.13
N GLU A 28 3.99 -5.30 7.39
CA GLU A 28 5.09 -6.25 7.44
C GLU A 28 5.94 -6.17 6.17
N ASN A 29 7.25 -6.09 6.35
CA ASN A 29 8.21 -6.25 5.27
C ASN A 29 8.64 -7.71 5.16
N LYS A 30 8.36 -8.33 4.04
CA LYS A 30 8.81 -9.71 3.71
C LYS A 30 10.01 -9.71 2.75
N THR A 31 10.52 -8.54 2.40
CA THR A 31 11.71 -8.40 1.55
C THR A 31 12.98 -8.53 2.39
N GLU A 32 14.09 -8.87 1.74
CA GLU A 32 15.42 -8.95 2.38
C GLU A 32 16.02 -7.59 2.72
N ASN A 33 15.38 -6.49 2.35
CA ASN A 33 15.91 -5.15 2.58
C ASN A 33 15.55 -4.65 3.99
N PRO A 34 16.51 -4.53 4.92
CA PRO A 34 16.29 -4.14 6.31
C PRO A 34 15.81 -2.67 6.45
N ASP A 35 16.17 -1.78 5.53
CA ASP A 35 15.80 -0.35 5.58
C ASP A 35 14.27 -0.16 5.53
N LEU A 36 13.57 -1.11 4.92
CA LEU A 36 12.12 -1.09 4.78
C LEU A 36 11.37 -1.58 6.04
N SER A 37 12.10 -2.08 7.02
CA SER A 37 11.55 -2.48 8.32
C SER A 37 11.60 -1.35 9.35
N SER A 38 12.11 -0.17 8.98
CA SER A 38 12.17 0.97 9.88
C SER A 38 10.77 1.46 10.26
N LYS A 39 10.62 1.90 11.52
CA LYS A 39 9.35 2.44 12.04
C LYS A 39 8.78 3.58 11.17
N ARG A 40 9.66 4.43 10.65
CA ARG A 40 9.26 5.55 9.78
C ARG A 40 8.66 5.07 8.47
N PHE A 41 9.21 4.00 7.92
CA PHE A 41 8.75 3.44 6.66
C PHE A 41 7.39 2.74 6.82
N THR A 42 7.27 1.86 7.82
CA THR A 42 6.01 1.16 8.11
C THR A 42 4.89 2.13 8.46
N PHE A 43 5.19 3.22 9.19
CA PHE A 43 4.24 4.29 9.46
C PHE A 43 3.76 5.00 8.19
N GLY A 44 4.68 5.34 7.28
CA GLY A 44 4.31 5.98 6.00
C GLY A 44 3.39 5.10 5.14
N ILE A 45 3.66 3.78 5.06
CA ILE A 45 2.79 2.85 4.34
C ILE A 45 1.44 2.72 5.02
N LYS A 46 1.40 2.67 6.36
CA LYS A 46 0.15 2.66 7.12
C LYS A 46 -0.71 3.87 6.76
N GLN A 47 -0.16 5.08 6.79
CA GLN A 47 -0.88 6.30 6.45
C GLN A 47 -1.44 6.28 5.01
N ILE A 48 -0.61 5.88 4.03
CA ILE A 48 -1.06 5.76 2.63
C ILE A 48 -2.19 4.74 2.52
N THR A 49 -2.10 3.62 3.24
CA THR A 49 -3.14 2.60 3.23
C THR A 49 -4.44 3.13 3.82
N GLU A 50 -4.38 3.78 4.99
CA GLU A 50 -5.53 4.39 5.66
C GLU A 50 -6.22 5.44 4.76
N GLU A 51 -5.43 6.29 4.09
CA GLU A 51 -5.95 7.26 3.11
C GLU A 51 -6.74 6.55 1.99
N LEU A 52 -6.16 5.51 1.39
CA LEU A 52 -6.75 4.81 0.24
C LEU A 52 -7.98 3.96 0.59
N ILE A 53 -8.06 3.42 1.81
CA ILE A 53 -9.21 2.60 2.21
C ILE A 53 -10.35 3.41 2.83
N SER A 54 -10.11 4.66 3.25
CA SER A 54 -11.10 5.52 3.91
C SER A 54 -12.37 5.72 3.09
N ASP A 55 -12.26 5.69 1.74
CA ASP A 55 -13.41 5.80 0.84
C ASP A 55 -14.23 4.50 0.72
N LYS A 56 -13.71 3.37 1.23
CA LYS A 56 -14.32 2.04 1.08
C LYS A 56 -14.80 1.43 2.37
N VAL A 57 -14.17 1.78 3.49
CA VAL A 57 -14.50 1.24 4.80
C VAL A 57 -14.44 2.33 5.86
N ASN A 58 -15.24 2.18 6.89
CA ASN A 58 -15.15 3.07 8.05
C ASN A 58 -13.91 2.71 8.88
N LEU A 59 -13.09 3.70 9.20
CA LEU A 59 -11.90 3.54 10.04
C LEU A 59 -12.22 3.91 11.48
N CYS A 60 -11.68 3.15 12.44
CA CYS A 60 -11.73 3.44 13.86
C CYS A 60 -10.51 2.84 14.58
N GLU A 61 -10.21 3.30 15.79
CA GLU A 61 -9.01 2.85 16.54
C GLU A 61 -9.08 1.37 16.93
N ASP A 62 -10.25 0.90 17.37
CA ASP A 62 -10.48 -0.48 17.83
C ASP A 62 -11.19 -1.35 16.79
N GLY A 63 -11.00 -1.05 15.51
CA GLY A 63 -11.64 -1.75 14.40
C GLY A 63 -11.07 -3.13 14.11
N LEU A 64 -11.76 -3.85 13.21
CA LEU A 64 -11.26 -5.10 12.67
C LEU A 64 -9.92 -4.89 11.97
N PRO A 65 -8.95 -5.80 12.14
CA PRO A 65 -7.59 -5.57 11.66
C PRO A 65 -7.49 -5.69 10.14
N ILE A 66 -6.87 -4.68 9.52
CA ILE A 66 -6.32 -4.79 8.17
C ILE A 66 -4.80 -4.88 8.31
N SER A 67 -4.19 -5.81 7.57
CA SER A 67 -2.74 -6.00 7.53
C SER A 67 -2.22 -5.77 6.12
N VAL A 68 -1.03 -5.18 6.01
CA VAL A 68 -0.33 -4.96 4.74
C VAL A 68 0.98 -5.73 4.77
N LYS A 69 1.26 -6.48 3.71
CA LYS A 69 2.55 -7.17 3.51
C LYS A 69 3.22 -6.67 2.24
N ILE A 70 4.48 -6.29 2.32
CA ILE A 70 5.32 -6.01 1.15
C ILE A 70 6.03 -7.31 0.81
N LEU A 71 5.71 -7.88 -0.36
CA LEU A 71 6.22 -9.19 -0.77
C LEU A 71 7.56 -9.10 -1.48
N SER A 72 7.69 -8.19 -2.43
CA SER A 72 8.91 -8.00 -3.20
C SER A 72 9.10 -6.56 -3.65
N ILE A 73 10.35 -6.20 -3.84
CA ILE A 73 10.78 -4.95 -4.46
C ILE A 73 11.85 -5.28 -5.46
N GLU A 74 11.59 -4.99 -6.71
CA GLU A 74 12.51 -5.16 -7.80
C GLU A 74 12.85 -3.79 -8.38
N ALA A 75 14.11 -3.57 -8.70
CA ALA A 75 14.56 -2.30 -9.26
C ALA A 75 15.50 -2.52 -10.45
N PRO A 76 15.02 -3.17 -11.53
CA PRO A 76 15.84 -3.38 -12.71
C PRO A 76 16.27 -2.05 -13.33
N THR A 77 17.55 -1.98 -13.67
CA THR A 77 18.15 -0.82 -14.34
C THR A 77 18.44 -1.17 -15.79
N LEU A 78 17.92 -0.37 -16.71
CA LEU A 78 18.19 -0.45 -18.14
C LEU A 78 19.07 0.72 -18.54
N GLY A 79 20.22 0.45 -19.14
CA GLY A 79 21.11 1.45 -19.72
C GLY A 79 21.00 1.46 -21.25
N ILE A 80 20.86 2.64 -21.82
CA ILE A 80 20.91 2.87 -23.28
C ILE A 80 22.01 3.89 -23.57
N ASN A 81 23.00 3.49 -24.38
CA ASN A 81 24.07 4.37 -24.81
C ASN A 81 23.65 5.13 -26.07
N ILE A 82 23.75 6.44 -26.04
CA ILE A 82 23.47 7.31 -27.20
C ILE A 82 24.68 8.24 -27.39
N GLY A 83 25.62 7.84 -28.24
CA GLY A 83 26.86 8.56 -28.44
C GLY A 83 27.65 8.73 -27.11
N PRO A 84 28.08 9.95 -26.73
CA PRO A 84 28.81 10.18 -25.48
C PRO A 84 27.93 10.18 -24.22
N PHE A 85 26.62 9.98 -24.35
CA PHE A 85 25.67 10.00 -23.24
C PHE A 85 25.15 8.62 -22.96
N MET A 86 24.92 8.34 -21.65
CA MET A 86 24.20 7.17 -21.19
C MET A 86 22.89 7.61 -20.55
N ILE A 87 21.80 6.98 -20.95
CA ILE A 87 20.50 7.12 -20.28
C ILE A 87 20.30 5.87 -19.44
N LYS A 88 20.31 6.02 -18.13
CA LYS A 88 19.91 4.94 -17.21
C LYS A 88 18.44 5.13 -16.84
N LYS A 89 17.66 4.08 -17.05
CA LYS A 89 16.25 4.01 -16.61
C LYS A 89 16.14 2.96 -15.52
N LYS A 90 15.70 3.38 -14.35
CA LYS A 90 15.40 2.47 -13.24
C LYS A 90 13.89 2.31 -13.15
N ASN A 91 13.42 1.07 -13.14
CA ASN A 91 12.02 0.75 -12.93
C ASN A 91 11.87 0.10 -11.56
N THR A 92 11.19 0.77 -10.63
CA THR A 92 10.91 0.18 -9.31
C THR A 92 9.56 -0.50 -9.38
N ILE A 93 9.53 -1.79 -9.11
CA ILE A 93 8.32 -2.63 -9.07
C ILE A 93 8.13 -3.08 -7.63
N VAL A 94 6.95 -2.88 -7.09
CA VAL A 94 6.59 -3.28 -5.72
C VAL A 94 5.36 -4.17 -5.75
N LYS A 95 5.41 -5.30 -5.06
CA LYS A 95 4.28 -6.19 -4.85
C LYS A 95 3.82 -6.11 -3.40
N VAL A 96 2.54 -5.85 -3.20
CA VAL A 96 1.91 -5.79 -1.87
C VAL A 96 0.72 -6.72 -1.79
N VAL A 97 0.40 -7.11 -0.56
CA VAL A 97 -0.85 -7.79 -0.22
C VAL A 97 -1.52 -7.01 0.89
N VAL A 98 -2.79 -6.69 0.70
CA VAL A 98 -3.68 -6.18 1.75
C VAL A 98 -4.56 -7.32 2.21
N ILE A 99 -4.61 -7.57 3.51
CA ILE A 99 -5.42 -8.64 4.12
C ILE A 99 -6.55 -7.98 4.90
N LYS A 100 -7.77 -8.30 4.52
CA LYS A 100 -9.00 -7.86 5.18
C LYS A 100 -9.94 -9.05 5.36
N ASP A 101 -10.44 -9.24 6.56
CA ASP A 101 -11.37 -10.35 6.91
C ASP A 101 -10.83 -11.74 6.49
N GLY A 102 -9.49 -11.93 6.56
CA GLY A 102 -8.83 -13.17 6.17
C GLY A 102 -8.64 -13.35 4.65
N VAL A 103 -9.14 -12.43 3.82
CA VAL A 103 -8.98 -12.45 2.37
C VAL A 103 -7.75 -11.63 1.96
N GLU A 104 -6.94 -12.19 1.07
CA GLU A 104 -5.73 -11.56 0.55
C GLU A 104 -5.99 -10.88 -0.81
N TYR A 105 -5.70 -9.59 -0.89
CA TYR A 105 -5.81 -8.79 -2.10
C TYR A 105 -4.42 -8.38 -2.56
N GLN A 106 -3.97 -8.90 -3.69
CA GLN A 106 -2.63 -8.61 -4.24
C GLN A 106 -2.67 -7.44 -5.21
N GLY A 107 -1.66 -6.57 -5.08
CA GLY A 107 -1.42 -5.46 -5.99
C GLY A 107 0.05 -5.36 -6.38
N GLU A 108 0.31 -4.94 -7.61
CA GLU A 108 1.64 -4.65 -8.14
C GLU A 108 1.66 -3.23 -8.68
N GLY A 109 2.61 -2.44 -8.21
CA GLY A 109 2.80 -1.06 -8.66
C GLY A 109 4.19 -0.84 -9.21
N SER A 110 4.30 0.00 -10.23
CA SER A 110 5.58 0.37 -10.80
C SER A 110 5.75 1.87 -10.96
N ALA A 111 6.98 2.34 -10.77
CA ALA A 111 7.37 3.72 -11.04
C ALA A 111 8.73 3.76 -11.74
N LYS A 112 8.87 4.65 -12.70
CA LYS A 112 10.06 4.76 -13.55
C LYS A 112 10.82 6.04 -13.22
N LEU A 113 12.12 5.91 -13.04
CA LEU A 113 13.07 7.01 -12.99
C LEU A 113 13.93 6.99 -14.25
N SER A 114 14.09 8.14 -14.89
CA SER A 114 15.03 8.32 -16.00
C SER A 114 16.08 9.34 -15.61
N VAL A 115 17.33 8.95 -15.61
CA VAL A 115 18.47 9.84 -15.35
C VAL A 115 19.25 9.95 -16.64
N LYS A 116 19.46 11.18 -17.09
CA LYS A 116 20.40 11.51 -18.19
C LYS A 116 21.67 12.06 -17.54
N ALA A 117 22.78 11.44 -17.80
CA ALA A 117 24.07 11.90 -17.29
C ALA A 117 25.17 11.65 -18.30
N SER A 118 26.26 12.41 -18.22
CA SER A 118 27.47 12.19 -19.00
C SER A 118 28.20 10.93 -18.50
N PHE A 119 28.98 10.27 -19.36
CA PHE A 119 29.77 9.08 -18.97
C PHE A 119 30.67 9.29 -17.75
N ALA A 120 31.11 10.54 -17.51
CA ALA A 120 31.99 10.87 -16.38
C ALA A 120 31.24 10.84 -15.03
N GLU A 121 29.94 11.18 -15.03
CA GLU A 121 29.11 11.25 -13.82
C GLU A 121 28.48 9.89 -13.44
N LEU A 122 28.44 8.94 -14.39
CA LEU A 122 27.82 7.64 -14.19
C LEU A 122 28.78 6.53 -13.73
N ARG A 123 30.02 6.87 -13.39
CA ARG A 123 30.98 5.91 -12.85
C ARG A 123 30.62 5.37 -11.46
N ASP A 124 29.76 6.07 -10.71
CA ASP A 124 29.17 5.56 -9.49
C ASP A 124 28.01 4.60 -9.82
N GLU A 125 28.19 3.33 -9.52
CA GLU A 125 27.21 2.27 -9.74
C GLU A 125 25.93 2.45 -8.90
N ASN A 126 25.94 3.36 -7.95
CA ASN A 126 24.85 3.61 -7.04
C ASN A 126 23.96 4.78 -7.50
N ILE A 127 22.98 4.48 -8.38
CA ILE A 127 21.84 5.37 -8.47
C ILE A 127 21.13 5.29 -7.12
N PRO A 128 21.08 6.38 -6.33
CA PRO A 128 20.48 6.34 -5.01
C PRO A 128 19.04 5.87 -5.13
N PHE A 129 18.62 5.04 -4.14
CA PHE A 129 17.23 4.65 -3.97
C PHE A 129 16.37 5.92 -3.84
N GLU A 130 15.64 6.25 -4.88
CA GLU A 130 14.82 7.46 -4.86
C GLU A 130 13.52 7.16 -4.13
N LYS A 131 13.39 7.75 -2.94
CA LYS A 131 12.24 7.58 -2.06
C LYS A 131 10.91 7.93 -2.76
N SER A 132 10.94 8.92 -3.66
CA SER A 132 9.75 9.35 -4.40
C SER A 132 9.26 8.28 -5.36
N THR A 133 10.16 7.65 -6.12
CA THR A 133 9.84 6.57 -7.07
C THR A 133 9.31 5.34 -6.34
N PHE A 134 9.94 5.00 -5.21
CA PHE A 134 9.48 3.90 -4.37
C PHE A 134 8.09 4.18 -3.79
N SER A 135 7.88 5.36 -3.21
CA SER A 135 6.57 5.76 -2.66
C SER A 135 5.47 5.72 -3.72
N SER A 136 5.76 6.18 -4.95
CA SER A 136 4.83 6.10 -6.06
C SER A 136 4.50 4.67 -6.47
N ALA A 137 5.49 3.76 -6.48
CA ALA A 137 5.27 2.36 -6.79
C ALA A 137 4.41 1.67 -5.70
N VAL A 138 4.70 1.94 -4.42
CA VAL A 138 3.90 1.44 -3.29
C VAL A 138 2.47 1.93 -3.36
N LYS A 139 2.26 3.24 -3.58
CA LYS A 139 0.91 3.81 -3.69
C LYS A 139 0.11 3.12 -4.78
N LYS A 140 0.66 2.95 -5.99
CA LYS A 140 0.00 2.24 -7.10
C LYS A 140 -0.29 0.77 -6.77
N ALA A 141 0.62 0.08 -6.09
CA ALA A 141 0.42 -1.30 -5.68
C ALA A 141 -0.74 -1.41 -4.68
N LEU A 142 -0.81 -0.50 -3.70
CA LEU A 142 -1.90 -0.43 -2.73
C LEU A 142 -3.23 -0.07 -3.40
N GLU A 143 -3.26 0.92 -4.29
CA GLU A 143 -4.45 1.30 -5.06
C GLU A 143 -5.01 0.08 -5.83
N LEU A 144 -4.14 -0.67 -6.51
CA LEU A 144 -4.55 -1.86 -7.25
C LEU A 144 -5.03 -2.99 -6.33
N SER A 145 -4.38 -3.20 -5.18
CA SER A 145 -4.81 -4.18 -4.18
C SER A 145 -6.19 -3.80 -3.61
N ILE A 146 -6.34 -2.57 -3.16
CA ILE A 146 -7.56 -2.04 -2.55
C ILE A 146 -8.72 -1.95 -3.57
N SER A 147 -8.43 -1.76 -4.85
CA SER A 147 -9.48 -1.75 -5.89
C SER A 147 -10.20 -3.09 -6.04
N LYS A 148 -9.54 -4.18 -5.63
CA LYS A 148 -10.08 -5.55 -5.66
C LYS A 148 -10.83 -5.93 -4.36
N MET A 149 -10.70 -5.13 -3.33
CA MET A 149 -11.34 -5.28 -2.03
C MET A 149 -12.80 -4.76 -2.05
#